data_0db9f45ed54c59a488d9df5ed01d4c70
#
_entry.id   0db9f45ed54c59a488d9df5ed01d4c70
#
_cell.length_a   1.000
_cell.length_b   1.000
_cell.length_c   1.000
_cell.angle_alpha   90.00
_cell.angle_beta   90.00
_cell.angle_gamma   90.00
#
_symmetry.space_group_name_H-M   'P 1'
#
loop_
_entity.id
_entity.type
_entity.pdbx_description
1 polymer ?
#
loop_
_entity_poly.entity_id
_entity_poly.type
_entity_poly.pdbx_seq_one_letter_code
_entity_poly.pdbx_strand_id
1 'polypeptide(L)' 'MNIETYKTDVSTKEEAKFVVALLQFVISDCIMNFDVEDKNHVLTIETNREIKDMVYGVFNKQGFYCQKL' A
#
# COMPACT_ATOMS: atom_id res chain seq x y z
N MET A 1 -11.19 -13.71 4.07
CA MET A 1 -10.04 -12.83 3.81
C MET A 1 -10.39 -11.83 2.72
N ASN A 2 -10.09 -10.58 2.94
CA ASN A 2 -10.37 -9.51 1.99
C ASN A 2 -9.11 -9.15 1.24
N ILE A 3 -9.27 -8.82 -0.04
CA ILE A 3 -8.17 -8.30 -0.85
C ILE A 3 -8.52 -6.87 -1.21
N GLU A 4 -7.64 -5.93 -0.84
CA GLU A 4 -7.79 -4.52 -1.17
C GLU A 4 -6.70 -4.11 -2.13
N THR A 5 -7.08 -3.34 -3.14
CA THR A 5 -6.18 -2.91 -4.20
C THR A 5 -6.19 -1.39 -4.25
N TYR A 6 -5.00 -0.78 -4.30
CA TYR A 6 -4.84 0.66 -4.31
C TYR A 6 -4.00 1.06 -5.50
N LYS A 7 -4.41 2.10 -6.21
CA LYS A 7 -3.51 2.72 -7.18
C LYS A 7 -2.74 3.84 -6.48
N THR A 8 -1.48 4.01 -6.85
CA THR A 8 -0.59 4.93 -6.16
C THR A 8 0.28 5.70 -7.16
N ASP A 9 1.07 6.64 -6.65
CA ASP A 9 2.11 7.31 -7.43
C ASP A 9 3.52 6.86 -7.02
N VAL A 10 3.63 5.73 -6.33
CA VAL A 10 4.92 5.16 -5.97
C VAL A 10 5.52 4.51 -7.21
N SER A 11 6.60 5.07 -7.74
CA SER A 11 7.11 4.73 -9.08
C SER A 11 8.44 3.98 -9.08
N THR A 12 9.12 3.84 -7.95
CA THR A 12 10.39 3.12 -7.87
C THR A 12 10.30 1.95 -6.90
N LYS A 13 11.16 0.95 -7.12
CA LYS A 13 11.22 -0.21 -6.22
C LYS A 13 11.67 0.18 -4.83
N GLU A 14 12.58 1.15 -4.71
CA GLU A 14 13.04 1.61 -3.41
C GLU A 14 11.92 2.27 -2.62
N GLU A 15 11.15 3.13 -3.28
CA GLU A 15 9.99 3.76 -2.65
C GLU A 15 8.96 2.71 -2.23
N ALA A 16 8.70 1.72 -3.09
CA ALA A 16 7.76 0.66 -2.79
C ALA A 16 8.20 -0.15 -1.57
N LYS A 17 9.48 -0.51 -1.49
CA LYS A 17 10.02 -1.25 -0.34
C LYS A 17 9.85 -0.44 0.95
N PHE A 18 10.13 0.85 0.89
CA PHE A 18 9.99 1.75 2.03
C PHE A 18 8.55 1.81 2.52
N VAL A 19 7.62 2.02 1.59
CA VAL A 19 6.19 2.12 1.93
C VAL A 19 5.67 0.81 2.49
N VAL A 20 6.03 -0.33 1.87
CA VAL A 20 5.61 -1.64 2.36
C VAL A 20 6.14 -1.88 3.77
N ALA A 21 7.40 -1.54 4.03
CA ALA A 21 7.98 -1.70 5.36
C ALA A 21 7.21 -0.89 6.40
N LEU A 22 6.86 0.36 6.09
CA LEU A 22 6.06 1.20 6.99
C LEU A 22 4.67 0.60 7.22
N LEU A 23 4.01 0.15 6.15
CA LEU A 23 2.68 -0.45 6.27
C LEU A 23 2.73 -1.72 7.10
N GLN A 24 3.74 -2.57 6.91
CA GLN A 24 3.88 -3.79 7.69
C GLN A 24 4.18 -3.51 9.16
N PHE A 25 4.85 -2.39 9.45
CA PHE A 25 5.05 -1.98 10.83
C PHE A 25 3.73 -1.60 11.50
N VAL A 26 2.85 -0.92 10.77
CA VAL A 26 1.55 -0.47 11.27
C VAL A 26 0.52 -1.60 11.24
N ILE A 27 0.55 -2.42 10.18
CA ILE A 27 -0.42 -3.51 9.95
C ILE A 27 0.38 -4.79 9.75
N SER A 28 0.77 -5.43 10.86
CA SER A 28 1.72 -6.55 10.82
C SER A 28 1.10 -7.87 10.37
N ASP A 29 -0.23 -7.98 10.34
CA ASP A 29 -0.94 -9.23 10.10
C ASP A 29 -1.54 -9.32 8.69
N CYS A 30 -0.93 -8.66 7.72
CA CYS A 30 -1.42 -8.71 6.34
C CYS A 30 -0.30 -9.05 5.37
N ILE A 31 -0.70 -9.48 4.17
CA ILE A 31 0.23 -9.81 3.08
C ILE A 31 0.12 -8.70 2.04
N MET A 32 1.26 -8.15 1.65
CA MET A 32 1.30 -7.02 0.71
C MET A 32 2.14 -7.36 -0.51
N ASN A 33 1.69 -6.88 -1.66
CA ASN A 33 2.42 -7.01 -2.91
C ASN A 33 2.31 -5.69 -3.66
N PHE A 34 3.45 -5.14 -4.07
CA PHE A 34 3.49 -3.84 -4.76
C PHE A 34 4.02 -4.03 -6.18
N ASP A 35 3.22 -3.64 -7.16
CA ASP A 35 3.61 -3.72 -8.57
C ASP A 35 3.87 -2.30 -9.09
N VAL A 36 5.14 -1.89 -9.06
CA VAL A 36 5.53 -0.55 -9.53
C VAL A 36 5.63 -0.48 -11.05
N GLU A 37 5.63 -1.62 -11.73
CA GLU A 37 5.69 -1.65 -13.19
C GLU A 37 4.32 -1.51 -13.83
N ASP A 38 3.25 -1.76 -13.07
CA ASP A 38 1.90 -1.48 -13.53
C ASP A 38 1.76 0.04 -13.70
N LYS A 39 1.04 0.45 -14.75
CA LYS A 39 0.88 1.88 -15.03
C LYS A 39 0.17 2.64 -13.91
N ASN A 40 -0.56 1.94 -13.06
CA ASN A 40 -1.23 2.53 -11.90
C ASN A 40 -0.44 2.33 -10.60
N HIS A 41 0.73 1.70 -10.66
CA HIS A 41 1.59 1.44 -9.49
C HIS A 41 0.77 0.85 -8.36
N VAL A 42 0.31 -0.37 -8.54
CA VAL A 42 -0.74 -0.99 -7.72
C VAL A 42 -0.16 -1.66 -6.48
N LEU A 43 -0.77 -1.37 -5.34
CA LEU A 43 -0.54 -2.07 -4.08
C LEU A 43 -1.72 -2.98 -3.79
N THR A 44 -1.46 -4.27 -3.57
CA THR A 44 -2.47 -5.25 -3.20
C THR A 44 -2.22 -5.71 -1.77
N ILE A 45 -3.26 -5.69 -0.94
CA ILE A 45 -3.16 -6.08 0.47
C ILE A 45 -4.20 -7.14 0.77
N GLU A 46 -3.76 -8.28 1.31
CA GLU A 46 -4.66 -9.32 1.81
C GLU A 46 -4.74 -9.19 3.32
N THR A 47 -5.95 -9.04 3.83
CA THR A 47 -6.17 -8.75 5.24
C THR A 47 -7.54 -9.26 5.68
N ASN A 48 -7.70 -9.46 7.00
CA ASN A 48 -8.99 -9.81 7.60
C ASN A 48 -9.67 -8.60 8.26
N ARG A 49 -9.09 -7.42 8.14
CA ARG A 49 -9.57 -6.19 8.81
C ARG A 49 -9.78 -5.07 7.83
N GLU A 50 -10.49 -4.04 8.28
CA GLU A 50 -10.58 -2.79 7.54
C GLU A 50 -9.33 -1.96 7.82
N ILE A 51 -8.56 -1.67 6.78
CA ILE A 51 -7.25 -1.00 6.92
C ILE A 51 -7.15 0.26 6.07
N LYS A 52 -8.20 0.64 5.35
CA LYS A 52 -8.15 1.73 4.38
C LYS A 52 -7.61 3.03 4.99
N ASP A 53 -8.11 3.40 6.17
CA ASP A 53 -7.70 4.66 6.80
C ASP A 53 -6.24 4.62 7.22
N MET A 54 -5.77 3.46 7.67
CA MET A 54 -4.36 3.29 8.02
C MET A 54 -3.46 3.41 6.80
N VAL A 55 -3.88 2.80 5.69
CA VAL A 55 -3.12 2.88 4.43
C VAL A 55 -3.05 4.33 3.96
N TYR A 56 -4.18 5.02 3.92
CA TYR A 56 -4.21 6.43 3.52
C TYR A 56 -3.35 7.29 4.44
N GLY A 57 -3.38 7.01 5.74
CA GLY A 57 -2.57 7.75 6.70
C GLY A 57 -1.08 7.61 6.45
N VAL A 58 -0.62 6.40 6.18
CA VAL A 58 0.81 6.17 5.89
C VAL A 58 1.22 6.87 4.60
N PHE A 59 0.44 6.71 3.52
CA PHE A 59 0.75 7.35 2.25
C PHE A 59 0.79 8.87 2.38
N ASN A 60 -0.21 9.44 3.04
CA ASN A 60 -0.30 10.89 3.24
C ASN A 60 0.92 11.42 4.01
N LYS A 61 1.32 10.73 5.07
CA LYS A 61 2.46 11.15 5.88
C LYS A 61 3.75 11.19 5.07
N GLN A 62 3.89 10.28 4.12
CA GLN A 62 5.09 10.19 3.30
C GLN A 62 5.01 11.05 2.03
N GLY A 63 3.89 11.74 1.82
CA GLY A 63 3.73 12.58 0.65
C GLY A 63 3.38 11.82 -0.62
N PHE A 64 2.92 10.58 -0.50
CA PHE A 64 2.48 9.79 -1.65
C PHE A 64 0.96 9.82 -1.77
N TYR A 65 0.50 9.59 -3.00
CA TYR A 65 -0.91 9.49 -3.32
C TYR A 65 -1.32 8.01 -3.34
N CYS A 66 -2.51 7.70 -2.84
CA CYS A 66 -3.12 6.40 -3.09
C CYS A 66 -4.63 6.55 -3.12
N GLN A 67 -5.26 5.63 -3.85
CA GLN A 67 -6.71 5.57 -3.95
C GLN A 67 -7.12 4.11 -4.01
N LYS A 68 -8.03 3.73 -3.13
CA LYS A 68 -8.56 2.37 -3.15
C LYS A 68 -9.39 2.15 -4.42
N LEU A 69 -9.13 1.05 -5.09
CA LEU A 69 -9.87 0.66 -6.29
C LEU A 69 -11.12 -0.14 -5.95
#